data_8b769d5cc0a75d85ed71533fc230cd2c
#
_entry.id   8b769d5cc0a75d85ed71533fc230cd2c
#
_cell.length_a   1.000
_cell.length_b   1.000
_cell.length_c   1.000
_cell.angle_alpha   90.00
_cell.angle_beta   90.00
_cell.angle_gamma   90.00
#
_symmetry.space_group_name_H-M   'P 1'
#
loop_
_entity.id
_entity.type
_entity.pdbx_description
1 polymer ?
#
loop_
_entity_poly.entity_id
_entity_poly.type
_entity_poly.pdbx_seq_one_letter_code
_entity_poly.pdbx_strand_id
1 'polypeptide(L)'
;MKCNRLVDVGRRQFLRGGVLGVAGAAAATVMPAGQAQAQTARAMLDYPSTKLANIADLKVNEPMDIGYPDAESPGILLKLGTAVEGGAGPDGDIVAYSVLCPHKGFYMSY
;
A
#
# COMPACT_ATOMS: atom_id res chain seq x y z
N MET A 1 10.66 32.46 -9.94
CA MET A 1 9.41 31.83 -10.43
C MET A 1 9.51 31.43 -11.90
N LYS A 2 10.45 30.58 -12.27
CA LYS A 2 10.63 30.15 -13.69
C LYS A 2 10.72 28.65 -13.88
N CYS A 3 10.38 27.83 -12.87
CA CYS A 3 10.47 26.38 -12.98
C CYS A 3 9.22 25.67 -13.53
N ASN A 4 8.09 26.36 -13.62
CA ASN A 4 6.85 25.73 -14.07
C ASN A 4 6.72 25.57 -15.60
N ARG A 5 7.54 26.30 -16.38
CA ARG A 5 7.50 26.21 -17.86
C ARG A 5 8.23 24.98 -18.43
N LEU A 6 9.25 24.50 -17.73
CA LEU A 6 10.04 23.36 -18.22
C LEU A 6 9.32 22.01 -18.09
N VAL A 7 8.47 21.87 -17.07
CA VAL A 7 7.70 20.64 -16.84
C VAL A 7 6.54 20.51 -17.83
N ASP A 8 5.94 21.63 -18.22
CA ASP A 8 4.82 21.66 -19.17
C ASP A 8 5.26 21.34 -20.61
N VAL A 9 6.47 21.76 -20.98
CA VAL A 9 7.03 21.50 -22.31
C VAL A 9 7.36 20.02 -22.50
N GLY A 10 7.87 19.34 -21.47
CA GLY A 10 8.21 17.92 -21.54
C GLY A 10 7.00 17.01 -21.74
N ARG A 11 5.89 17.28 -21.08
CA ARG A 11 4.65 16.48 -21.23
C ARG A 11 4.01 16.65 -22.61
N ARG A 12 3.99 17.86 -23.14
CA ARG A 12 3.42 18.14 -24.47
C ARG A 12 4.28 17.61 -25.61
N GLN A 13 5.58 17.60 -25.47
CA GLN A 13 6.48 17.02 -26.47
C GLN A 13 6.41 15.50 -26.51
N PHE A 14 6.25 14.84 -25.36
CA PHE A 14 6.07 13.39 -25.32
C PHE A 14 4.80 12.94 -26.07
N LEU A 15 3.70 13.68 -25.90
CA LEU A 15 2.43 13.37 -26.58
C LEU A 15 2.45 13.72 -28.09
N ARG A 16 3.28 14.71 -28.52
CA ARG A 16 3.43 15.08 -29.93
C ARG A 16 4.44 14.23 -30.67
N GLY A 17 5.45 13.69 -29.98
CA GLY A 17 6.46 12.82 -30.58
C GLY A 17 5.96 11.40 -30.88
N GLY A 18 4.90 10.97 -30.22
CA GLY A 18 4.31 9.64 -30.43
C GLY A 18 3.47 9.45 -31.70
N VAL A 19 3.21 10.52 -32.46
CA VAL A 19 2.29 10.47 -33.62
C VAL A 19 3.01 10.46 -34.98
N LEU A 20 4.31 10.70 -35.05
CA LEU A 20 5.06 10.84 -36.29
C LEU A 20 5.95 9.63 -36.68
N GLY A 21 5.78 8.49 -36.04
CA GLY A 21 6.62 7.31 -36.23
C GLY A 21 5.95 6.12 -36.92
N VAL A 22 4.79 6.25 -37.57
CA VAL A 22 4.15 5.13 -38.26
C VAL A 22 3.76 5.50 -39.70
N ALA A 23 4.77 5.68 -40.55
CA ALA A 23 4.61 5.56 -41.98
C ALA A 23 5.69 4.59 -42.46
N GLY A 24 5.41 3.31 -42.43
CA GLY A 24 6.31 2.28 -42.96
C GLY A 24 5.74 0.88 -42.80
N ALA A 25 5.09 0.41 -43.85
CA ALA A 25 4.88 -0.99 -44.25
C ALA A 25 4.07 -1.92 -43.32
N ALA A 26 2.89 -2.19 -43.80
CA ALA A 26 2.02 -3.30 -43.53
C ALA A 26 2.72 -4.65 -43.26
N ALA A 27 2.54 -5.17 -42.07
CA ALA A 27 2.35 -6.58 -41.79
C ALA A 27 1.40 -6.64 -40.59
N ALA A 28 0.14 -6.85 -40.91
CA ALA A 28 -0.91 -7.05 -39.93
C ALA A 28 -0.71 -8.40 -39.25
N THR A 29 0.13 -8.47 -38.23
CA THR A 29 -0.03 -9.45 -37.19
C THR A 29 -0.95 -8.82 -36.16
N VAL A 30 -2.23 -9.17 -36.26
CA VAL A 30 -3.20 -8.94 -35.19
C VAL A 30 -2.70 -9.72 -33.99
N MET A 31 -1.81 -9.10 -33.20
CA MET A 31 -1.59 -9.56 -31.84
C MET A 31 -2.87 -9.24 -31.08
N PRO A 32 -3.52 -10.23 -30.46
CA PRO A 32 -4.58 -9.91 -29.50
C PRO A 32 -3.97 -8.95 -28.52
N ALA A 33 -4.62 -7.81 -28.34
CA ALA A 33 -4.31 -6.88 -27.26
C ALA A 33 -4.50 -7.65 -25.97
N GLY A 34 -3.47 -8.39 -25.58
CA GLY A 34 -3.36 -8.92 -24.25
C GLY A 34 -3.44 -7.69 -23.35
N GLN A 35 -4.51 -7.59 -22.64
CA GLN A 35 -4.66 -6.63 -21.56
C GLN A 35 -3.40 -6.80 -20.73
N ALA A 36 -2.49 -5.84 -20.81
CA ALA A 36 -1.44 -5.67 -19.84
C ALA A 36 -2.17 -5.33 -18.53
N GLN A 37 -2.67 -6.38 -17.88
CA GLN A 37 -3.01 -6.29 -16.49
C GLN A 37 -1.68 -5.97 -15.82
N ALA A 38 -1.49 -4.70 -15.50
CA ALA A 38 -0.54 -4.31 -14.50
C ALA A 38 -1.02 -4.99 -13.21
N GLN A 39 -0.70 -6.26 -13.10
CA GLN A 39 -0.67 -6.91 -11.82
C GLN A 39 0.41 -6.13 -11.06
N THR A 40 -0.04 -5.16 -10.28
CA THR A 40 0.74 -4.71 -9.15
C THR A 40 0.95 -5.97 -8.33
N ALA A 41 2.02 -6.70 -8.63
CA ALA A 41 2.54 -7.71 -7.75
C ALA A 41 2.82 -6.95 -6.46
N ARG A 42 1.87 -6.98 -5.53
CA ARG A 42 2.14 -6.57 -4.16
C ARG A 42 3.35 -7.41 -3.78
N ALA A 43 4.49 -6.77 -3.59
CA ALA A 43 5.63 -7.43 -3.01
C ALA A 43 5.15 -7.94 -1.65
N MET A 44 4.76 -9.19 -1.60
CA MET A 44 4.46 -9.88 -0.35
C MET A 44 5.82 -10.08 0.31
N LEU A 45 6.19 -9.13 1.16
CA LEU A 45 7.34 -9.32 2.03
C LEU A 45 6.96 -10.42 3.01
N ASP A 46 7.76 -11.47 3.01
CA ASP A 46 7.58 -12.60 3.90
C ASP A 46 8.13 -12.20 5.28
N TYR A 47 7.28 -11.59 6.10
CA TYR A 47 7.63 -11.24 7.46
C TYR A 47 7.54 -12.46 8.37
N PRO A 48 8.47 -12.64 9.33
CA PRO A 48 8.41 -13.75 10.27
C PRO A 48 7.14 -13.68 11.12
N SER A 49 6.51 -14.81 11.34
CA SER A 49 5.40 -14.94 12.30
C SER A 49 5.91 -14.70 13.70
N THR A 50 5.44 -13.65 14.34
CA THR A 50 5.81 -13.29 15.71
C THR A 50 4.56 -13.25 16.59
N LYS A 51 4.65 -13.84 17.78
CA LYS A 51 3.58 -13.74 18.78
C LYS A 51 3.61 -12.34 19.40
N LEU A 52 2.57 -11.55 19.16
CA LEU A 52 2.47 -10.19 19.68
C LEU A 52 1.86 -10.14 21.07
N ALA A 53 0.78 -10.89 21.30
CA ALA A 53 0.05 -10.93 22.57
C ALA A 53 -0.78 -12.20 22.70
N ASN A 54 -1.32 -12.46 23.90
CA ASN A 54 -2.37 -13.45 24.09
C ASN A 54 -3.73 -12.76 23.97
N ILE A 55 -4.69 -13.43 23.35
CA ILE A 55 -6.06 -12.91 23.19
C ILE A 55 -6.72 -12.67 24.55
N ALA A 56 -6.39 -13.48 25.55
CA ALA A 56 -6.93 -13.36 26.90
C ALA A 56 -6.48 -12.07 27.63
N ASP A 57 -5.36 -11.50 27.23
CA ASP A 57 -4.79 -10.28 27.83
C ASP A 57 -5.37 -9.01 27.21
N LEU A 58 -6.07 -9.15 26.06
CA LEU A 58 -6.66 -8.02 25.35
C LEU A 58 -8.01 -7.65 25.94
N LYS A 59 -8.13 -6.40 26.37
CA LYS A 59 -9.39 -5.83 26.80
C LYS A 59 -10.05 -5.06 25.67
N VAL A 60 -11.38 -5.04 25.67
CA VAL A 60 -12.16 -4.32 24.64
C VAL A 60 -11.91 -2.82 24.76
N ASN A 61 -11.59 -2.18 23.62
CA ASN A 61 -11.28 -0.75 23.49
C ASN A 61 -10.06 -0.27 24.31
N GLU A 62 -9.18 -1.16 24.72
CA GLU A 62 -7.91 -0.81 25.35
C GLU A 62 -6.77 -1.09 24.37
N PRO A 63 -6.06 -0.06 23.87
CA PRO A 63 -4.94 -0.26 22.97
C PRO A 63 -3.74 -0.86 23.70
N MET A 64 -3.08 -1.82 23.08
CA MET A 64 -1.84 -2.42 23.53
C MET A 64 -0.71 -2.06 22.57
N ASP A 65 0.36 -1.48 23.07
CA ASP A 65 1.54 -1.16 22.26
C ASP A 65 2.26 -2.44 21.82
N ILE A 66 2.58 -2.50 20.54
CA ILE A 66 3.30 -3.61 19.91
C ILE A 66 4.43 -3.10 19.03
N GLY A 67 5.43 -3.94 18.76
CA GLY A 67 6.44 -3.74 17.71
C GLY A 67 6.31 -4.86 16.67
N TYR A 68 6.14 -4.50 15.40
CA TYR A 68 6.07 -5.47 14.31
C TYR A 68 6.37 -4.79 12.96
N PRO A 69 7.20 -5.39 12.09
CA PRO A 69 7.89 -6.71 12.21
C PRO A 69 9.07 -6.72 13.16
N ASP A 70 9.53 -5.59 13.64
CA ASP A 70 10.64 -5.38 14.55
C ASP A 70 10.28 -4.37 15.64
N ALA A 71 11.18 -4.19 16.62
CA ALA A 71 10.96 -3.28 17.75
C ALA A 71 10.95 -1.80 17.35
N GLU A 72 11.47 -1.47 16.15
CA GLU A 72 11.54 -0.11 15.63
C GLU A 72 10.31 0.27 14.82
N SER A 73 9.41 -0.69 14.60
CA SER A 73 8.15 -0.52 13.88
C SER A 73 6.95 -0.51 14.86
N PRO A 74 6.70 0.62 15.53
CA PRO A 74 5.67 0.71 16.56
C PRO A 74 4.27 0.65 15.98
N GLY A 75 3.40 -0.05 16.67
CA GLY A 75 2.00 -0.20 16.35
C GLY A 75 1.15 -0.37 17.60
N ILE A 76 -0.14 -0.42 17.40
CA ILE A 76 -1.12 -0.77 18.43
C ILE A 76 -1.93 -1.98 18.01
N LEU A 77 -2.24 -2.82 18.99
CA LEU A 77 -3.17 -3.92 18.88
C LEU A 77 -4.42 -3.55 19.68
N LEU A 78 -5.58 -3.69 19.05
CA LEU A 78 -6.85 -3.27 19.64
C LEU A 78 -7.90 -4.36 19.48
N LYS A 79 -8.60 -4.69 20.56
CA LYS A 79 -9.79 -5.52 20.55
C LYS A 79 -11.03 -4.64 20.56
N LEU A 80 -11.84 -4.74 19.49
CA LEU A 80 -13.00 -3.88 19.29
C LEU A 80 -14.27 -4.37 19.98
N GLY A 81 -14.35 -5.68 20.27
CA GLY A 81 -15.55 -6.31 20.82
C GLY A 81 -16.68 -6.54 19.81
N THR A 82 -16.45 -6.15 18.56
CA THR A 82 -17.39 -6.34 17.44
C THR A 82 -16.61 -6.82 16.23
N ALA A 83 -17.09 -7.83 15.54
CA ALA A 83 -16.46 -8.33 14.32
C ALA A 83 -16.36 -7.24 13.26
N VAL A 84 -15.18 -7.11 12.64
CA VAL A 84 -14.90 -6.15 11.57
C VAL A 84 -14.25 -6.85 10.39
N GLU A 85 -14.41 -6.27 9.22
CA GLU A 85 -13.76 -6.79 8.01
C GLU A 85 -12.23 -6.76 8.16
N GLY A 86 -11.59 -7.92 7.96
CA GLY A 86 -10.16 -8.07 8.15
C GLY A 86 -9.71 -8.24 9.60
N GLY A 87 -10.64 -8.29 10.55
CA GLY A 87 -10.33 -8.57 11.95
C GLY A 87 -9.80 -9.98 12.16
N ALA A 88 -8.86 -10.12 13.08
CA ALA A 88 -8.24 -11.38 13.48
C ALA A 88 -8.88 -11.93 14.75
N GLY A 89 -8.48 -13.17 15.12
CA GLY A 89 -8.96 -13.86 16.32
C GLY A 89 -10.27 -14.61 16.10
N PRO A 90 -10.76 -15.32 17.13
CA PRO A 90 -11.95 -16.16 17.04
C PRO A 90 -13.24 -15.36 16.81
N ASP A 91 -13.28 -14.13 17.31
CA ASP A 91 -14.43 -13.22 17.19
C ASP A 91 -14.30 -12.24 16.01
N GLY A 92 -13.16 -12.25 15.29
CA GLY A 92 -12.90 -11.34 14.17
C GLY A 92 -12.87 -9.85 14.57
N ASP A 93 -12.51 -9.56 15.80
CA ASP A 93 -12.60 -8.22 16.40
C ASP A 93 -11.23 -7.62 16.79
N ILE A 94 -10.13 -8.30 16.47
CA ILE A 94 -8.78 -7.85 16.78
C ILE A 94 -8.17 -7.22 15.54
N VAL A 95 -7.71 -5.99 15.68
CA VAL A 95 -7.06 -5.22 14.61
C VAL A 95 -5.72 -4.68 15.07
N ALA A 96 -4.80 -4.47 14.14
CA ALA A 96 -3.49 -3.89 14.40
C ALA A 96 -3.25 -2.73 13.44
N TYR A 97 -2.69 -1.64 13.95
CA TYR A 97 -2.37 -0.46 13.17
C TYR A 97 -0.96 0.04 13.49
N SER A 98 -0.26 0.55 12.47
CA SER A 98 0.95 1.32 12.69
C SER A 98 0.60 2.68 13.29
N VAL A 99 1.37 3.13 14.27
CA VAL A 99 1.24 4.47 14.84
C VAL A 99 2.13 5.50 14.16
N LEU A 100 2.82 5.11 13.09
CA LEU A 100 3.61 6.04 12.29
C LEU A 100 2.75 6.66 11.20
N CYS A 101 2.75 7.99 11.15
CA CYS A 101 2.10 8.73 10.07
C CYS A 101 2.80 8.42 8.73
N PRO A 102 2.07 7.90 7.70
CA PRO A 102 2.70 7.44 6.47
C PRO A 102 3.31 8.57 5.63
N HIS A 103 2.93 9.82 5.84
CA HIS A 103 3.44 10.92 5.02
C HIS A 103 4.54 11.75 5.68
N LYS A 104 4.65 11.77 7.01
CA LYS A 104 5.68 12.53 7.74
C LYS A 104 6.45 11.74 8.79
N GLY A 105 6.07 10.50 9.06
CA GLY A 105 6.75 9.63 10.02
C GLY A 105 6.60 10.05 11.48
N PHE A 106 5.67 10.95 11.81
CA PHE A 106 5.39 11.30 13.20
C PHE A 106 4.57 10.22 13.88
N TYR A 107 4.79 10.05 15.18
CA TYR A 107 3.97 9.17 16.00
C TYR A 107 2.56 9.75 16.17
N MET A 108 1.58 8.89 15.97
CA MET A 108 0.17 9.19 16.25
C MET A 108 -0.21 8.55 17.57
N SER A 109 -0.96 9.27 18.42
CA SER A 109 -1.56 8.73 19.63
C SER A 109 -2.98 8.24 19.34
N TYR A 110 -3.37 7.18 20.04
CA TYR A 110 -4.74 6.70 20.05
C TYR A 110 -5.54 7.39 21.16
#